data_4cc642fda8d14c2385d8da9d02d4da43
#
_entry.id   4cc642fda8d14c2385d8da9d02d4da43
#
_cell.length_a   1.000
_cell.length_b   1.000
_cell.length_c   1.000
_cell.angle_alpha   90.00
_cell.angle_beta   90.00
_cell.angle_gamma   90.00
#
_symmetry.space_group_name_H-M   'P 1'
#
loop_
_entity.id
_entity.type
_entity.pdbx_description
1 polymer ?
#
loop_
_entity_poly.entity_id
_entity_poly.type
_entity_poly.pdbx_seq_one_letter_code
_entity_poly.pdbx_strand_id
1 'polypeptide(L)'
;MFNLLYKNISRYIHLSEEEFSYFSAPFQLKNFKKKEVVLREGDYCLFEGFVLDGCFKIYYLNESGFEQTLYFAVEGWWITDVDSLINDVPSILNIEALMDSKVLMISKKDKEHLYETMPQIEKLFRIMNQQSSVALQRRILSLTGKTADKRYLEFLQKYPGLEQKLTQQQVASYLGITHEFLSKIRKRISLEK
;
A
#
# COMPACT_ATOMS: atom_id res chain seq x y z
N MET A 1 7.34 -11.29 -16.02
CA MET A 1 7.19 -10.02 -15.32
C MET A 1 5.74 -9.78 -14.91
N PHE A 2 4.76 -9.85 -15.80
CA PHE A 2 3.35 -9.52 -15.54
C PHE A 2 2.49 -10.62 -14.88
N ASN A 3 3.05 -11.81 -14.61
CA ASN A 3 2.26 -12.94 -14.08
C ASN A 3 1.57 -12.64 -12.74
N LEU A 4 2.25 -11.91 -11.85
CA LEU A 4 1.68 -11.53 -10.55
C LEU A 4 0.53 -10.51 -10.72
N LEU A 5 0.70 -9.53 -11.63
CA LEU A 5 -0.35 -8.57 -11.97
C LEU A 5 -1.57 -9.29 -12.56
N TYR A 6 -1.36 -10.20 -13.52
CA TYR A 6 -2.42 -11.03 -14.11
C TYR A 6 -3.19 -11.81 -13.03
N LYS A 7 -2.48 -12.53 -12.14
CA LYS A 7 -3.09 -13.25 -11.02
C LYS A 7 -3.87 -12.34 -10.07
N ASN A 8 -3.40 -11.11 -9.86
CA ASN A 8 -4.07 -10.15 -8.99
C ASN A 8 -5.40 -9.71 -9.58
N ILE A 9 -5.41 -9.26 -10.84
CA ILE A 9 -6.60 -8.71 -11.50
C ILE A 9 -7.62 -9.80 -11.87
N SER A 10 -7.16 -11.02 -12.18
CA SER A 10 -8.04 -12.16 -12.51
C SER A 10 -8.97 -12.59 -11.37
N ARG A 11 -8.75 -12.09 -10.14
CA ARG A 11 -9.67 -12.25 -9.01
C ARG A 11 -10.95 -11.41 -9.16
N TYR A 12 -10.93 -10.41 -10.01
CA TYR A 12 -11.99 -9.41 -10.14
C TYR A 12 -12.63 -9.37 -11.51
N ILE A 13 -11.83 -9.56 -12.56
CA ILE A 13 -12.27 -9.54 -13.95
C ILE A 13 -11.56 -10.62 -14.74
N HIS A 14 -12.18 -11.03 -15.86
CA HIS A 14 -11.54 -11.92 -16.83
C HIS A 14 -11.08 -11.10 -18.03
N LEU A 15 -9.82 -11.28 -18.44
CA LEU A 15 -9.24 -10.71 -19.66
C LEU A 15 -8.69 -11.84 -20.51
N SER A 16 -8.91 -11.79 -21.83
CA SER A 16 -8.19 -12.64 -22.78
C SER A 16 -6.69 -12.30 -22.79
N GLU A 17 -5.87 -13.11 -23.42
CA GLU A 17 -4.44 -12.84 -23.55
C GLU A 17 -4.17 -11.52 -24.29
N GLU A 18 -4.95 -11.24 -25.35
CA GLU A 18 -4.85 -10.00 -26.12
C GLU A 18 -5.26 -8.79 -25.28
N GLU A 19 -6.38 -8.87 -24.58
CA GLU A 19 -6.85 -7.82 -23.67
C GLU A 19 -5.85 -7.57 -22.54
N PHE A 20 -5.28 -8.62 -21.96
CA PHE A 20 -4.26 -8.46 -20.92
C PHE A 20 -2.97 -7.87 -21.49
N SER A 21 -2.56 -8.22 -22.69
CA SER A 21 -1.42 -7.61 -23.37
C SER A 21 -1.63 -6.11 -23.58
N TYR A 22 -2.82 -5.71 -24.04
CA TYR A 22 -3.18 -4.30 -24.20
C TYR A 22 -3.22 -3.55 -22.86
N PHE A 23 -3.87 -4.13 -21.85
CA PHE A 23 -3.94 -3.57 -20.48
C PHE A 23 -2.54 -3.36 -19.89
N SER A 24 -1.64 -4.32 -20.06
CA SER A 24 -0.32 -4.28 -19.43
C SER A 24 0.71 -3.43 -20.18
N ALA A 25 0.45 -3.09 -21.45
CA ALA A 25 1.38 -2.35 -22.31
C ALA A 25 1.85 -0.99 -21.73
N PRO A 26 0.99 -0.15 -21.12
CA PRO A 26 1.42 1.13 -20.57
C PRO A 26 2.17 1.04 -19.24
N PHE A 27 2.23 -0.15 -18.61
CA PHE A 27 2.93 -0.29 -17.34
C PHE A 27 4.44 -0.30 -17.53
N GLN A 28 5.13 0.52 -16.77
CA GLN A 28 6.58 0.62 -16.75
C GLN A 28 7.16 0.00 -15.48
N LEU A 29 8.16 -0.86 -15.63
CA LEU A 29 8.93 -1.39 -14.51
C LEU A 29 9.83 -0.30 -13.93
N LYS A 30 9.68 -0.01 -12.64
CA LYS A 30 10.56 0.86 -11.86
C LYS A 30 11.19 0.06 -10.73
N ASN A 31 12.49 0.34 -10.50
CA ASN A 31 13.22 -0.22 -9.38
C ASN A 31 13.50 0.90 -8.39
N PHE A 32 13.26 0.63 -7.11
CA PHE A 32 13.51 1.55 -6.02
C PHE A 32 14.49 0.95 -5.04
N LYS A 33 15.43 1.73 -4.60
CA LYS A 33 16.37 1.35 -3.54
C LYS A 33 15.73 1.55 -2.17
N LYS A 34 16.22 0.79 -1.18
CA LYS A 34 15.83 1.02 0.22
C LYS A 34 15.97 2.49 0.60
N LYS A 35 14.96 3.07 1.24
CA LYS A 35 14.81 4.49 1.62
C LYS A 35 14.57 5.46 0.47
N GLU A 36 14.40 4.99 -0.75
CA GLU A 36 14.03 5.84 -1.86
C GLU A 36 12.56 6.25 -1.72
N VAL A 37 12.30 7.54 -1.90
CA VAL A 37 10.95 8.12 -1.78
C VAL A 37 10.34 8.19 -3.17
N VAL A 38 9.18 7.56 -3.33
CA VAL A 38 8.43 7.47 -4.59
C VAL A 38 7.47 8.66 -4.75
N LEU A 39 6.91 9.13 -3.64
CA LEU A 39 6.02 10.30 -3.55
C LEU A 39 6.36 11.04 -2.26
N ARG A 40 6.48 12.37 -2.34
CA ARG A 40 6.66 13.23 -1.18
C ARG A 40 5.41 14.04 -0.92
N GLU A 41 5.17 14.34 0.34
CA GLU A 41 4.21 15.38 0.73
C GLU A 41 4.50 16.67 -0.03
N GLY A 42 3.45 17.29 -0.60
CA GLY A 42 3.53 18.47 -1.45
C GLY A 42 3.67 18.19 -2.95
N ASP A 43 4.11 16.98 -3.34
CA ASP A 43 4.14 16.58 -4.76
C ASP A 43 2.74 16.13 -5.23
N TYR A 44 2.51 16.16 -6.54
CA TYR A 44 1.29 15.61 -7.15
C TYR A 44 1.48 14.13 -7.45
N CYS A 45 0.55 13.28 -7.01
CA CYS A 45 0.52 11.87 -7.36
C CYS A 45 -0.11 11.67 -8.74
N LEU A 46 0.71 11.38 -9.74
CA LEU A 46 0.28 11.18 -11.13
C LEU A 46 0.40 9.71 -11.59
N PHE A 47 0.38 8.76 -10.65
CA PHE A 47 0.61 7.35 -10.93
C PHE A 47 -0.17 6.43 -10.01
N GLU A 48 -0.37 5.20 -10.47
CA GLU A 48 -0.58 4.03 -9.61
C GLU A 48 0.55 3.02 -9.82
N GLY A 49 0.97 2.37 -8.74
CA GLY A 49 2.03 1.38 -8.77
C GLY A 49 1.57 0.04 -8.21
N PHE A 50 1.87 -1.05 -8.92
CA PHE A 50 1.66 -2.41 -8.46
C PHE A 50 2.98 -3.02 -8.00
N VAL A 51 3.09 -3.40 -6.74
CA VAL A 51 4.31 -3.94 -6.13
C VAL A 51 4.54 -5.37 -6.60
N LEU A 52 5.63 -5.57 -7.35
CA LEU A 52 6.07 -6.91 -7.79
C LEU A 52 6.95 -7.61 -6.76
N ASP A 53 7.73 -6.84 -6.03
CA ASP A 53 8.68 -7.33 -5.03
C ASP A 53 9.02 -6.19 -4.07
N GLY A 54 9.26 -6.50 -2.81
CA GLY A 54 9.66 -5.52 -1.81
C GLY A 54 8.53 -5.05 -0.90
N CYS A 55 8.73 -3.88 -0.32
CA CYS A 55 7.78 -3.29 0.64
C CYS A 55 7.90 -1.77 0.65
N PHE A 56 6.77 -1.10 0.68
CA PHE A 56 6.66 0.36 0.82
C PHE A 56 5.91 0.72 2.09
N LYS A 57 6.29 1.83 2.68
CA LYS A 57 5.59 2.50 3.78
C LYS A 57 4.83 3.68 3.20
N ILE A 58 3.53 3.74 3.46
CA ILE A 58 2.68 4.89 3.16
C ILE A 58 2.38 5.58 4.48
N TYR A 59 2.78 6.84 4.61
CA TYR A 59 2.71 7.57 5.86
C TYR A 59 2.52 9.07 5.64
N TYR A 60 2.10 9.76 6.67
CA TYR A 60 2.08 11.22 6.75
C TYR A 60 2.85 11.69 7.99
N LEU A 61 3.23 12.96 8.00
CA LEU A 61 3.81 13.61 9.18
C LEU A 61 2.68 14.29 9.96
N ASN A 62 2.57 13.97 11.26
CA ASN A 62 1.62 14.67 12.11
C ASN A 62 2.13 16.08 12.45
N GLU A 63 1.31 16.90 13.14
CA GLU A 63 1.64 18.27 13.53
C GLU A 63 2.95 18.40 14.34
N SER A 64 3.37 17.34 15.02
CA SER A 64 4.62 17.26 15.78
C SER A 64 5.80 16.74 14.95
N GLY A 65 5.62 16.50 13.64
CA GLY A 65 6.65 16.00 12.73
C GLY A 65 6.94 14.50 12.85
N PHE A 66 6.12 13.73 13.59
CA PHE A 66 6.29 12.29 13.69
C PHE A 66 5.57 11.57 12.57
N GLU A 67 6.23 10.54 12.02
CA GLU A 67 5.63 9.66 11.02
C GLU A 67 4.47 8.84 11.58
N GLN A 68 3.33 8.90 10.91
CA GLN A 68 2.17 8.05 11.15
C GLN A 68 1.94 7.15 9.94
N THR A 69 2.26 5.88 10.08
CA THR A 69 2.12 4.89 9.02
C THR A 69 0.66 4.48 8.84
N LEU A 70 0.12 4.70 7.65
CA LEU A 70 -1.23 4.27 7.28
C LEU A 70 -1.26 2.77 6.98
N TYR A 71 -0.36 2.30 6.11
CA TYR A 71 -0.21 0.88 5.77
C TYR A 71 1.16 0.61 5.17
N PHE A 72 1.49 -0.68 5.11
CA PHE A 72 2.61 -1.20 4.33
C PHE A 72 2.07 -1.85 3.07
N ALA A 73 2.62 -1.50 1.92
CA ALA A 73 2.31 -2.17 0.66
C ALA A 73 3.41 -3.18 0.37
N VAL A 74 3.02 -4.45 0.29
CA VAL A 74 3.90 -5.59 0.01
C VAL A 74 3.59 -6.15 -1.38
N GLU A 75 4.29 -7.21 -1.78
CA GLU A 75 4.04 -7.91 -3.05
C GLU A 75 2.54 -8.14 -3.31
N GLY A 76 2.08 -7.81 -4.51
CA GLY A 76 0.69 -7.91 -4.93
C GLY A 76 -0.22 -6.76 -4.47
N TRP A 77 0.33 -5.74 -3.81
CA TRP A 77 -0.43 -4.56 -3.39
C TRP A 77 -0.21 -3.39 -4.34
N TRP A 78 -1.15 -2.44 -4.29
CA TRP A 78 -1.08 -1.20 -5.05
C TRP A 78 -0.63 -0.05 -4.16
N ILE A 79 0.13 0.89 -4.75
CA ILE A 79 0.59 2.13 -4.12
C ILE A 79 0.15 3.33 -4.93
N THR A 80 -0.46 4.29 -4.27
CA THR A 80 -0.84 5.60 -4.80
C THR A 80 -1.28 6.49 -3.63
N ASP A 81 -1.40 7.78 -3.85
CA ASP A 81 -2.25 8.66 -3.06
C ASP A 81 -3.53 8.93 -3.87
N VAL A 82 -4.63 8.35 -3.41
CA VAL A 82 -5.93 8.41 -4.12
C VAL A 82 -6.48 9.83 -4.18
N ASP A 83 -6.33 10.62 -3.10
CA ASP A 83 -6.83 11.98 -3.04
C ASP A 83 -6.09 12.87 -4.05
N SER A 84 -4.75 12.85 -4.00
CA SER A 84 -3.93 13.60 -4.94
C SER A 84 -4.17 13.17 -6.39
N LEU A 85 -4.29 11.85 -6.64
CA LEU A 85 -4.50 11.30 -7.99
C LEU A 85 -5.83 11.72 -8.61
N ILE A 86 -6.92 11.73 -7.81
CA ILE A 86 -8.28 11.99 -8.32
C ILE A 86 -8.58 13.48 -8.35
N ASN A 87 -8.22 14.21 -7.30
CA ASN A 87 -8.63 15.59 -7.08
C ASN A 87 -7.61 16.63 -7.58
N ASP A 88 -6.46 16.17 -8.14
CA ASP A 88 -5.37 17.04 -8.60
C ASP A 88 -4.92 18.06 -7.53
N VAL A 89 -4.75 17.56 -6.29
CA VAL A 89 -4.23 18.32 -5.15
C VAL A 89 -2.86 17.80 -4.74
N PRO A 90 -2.00 18.63 -4.11
CA PRO A 90 -0.74 18.16 -3.55
C PRO A 90 -0.99 17.04 -2.53
N SER A 91 -0.17 15.97 -2.59
CA SER A 91 -0.23 14.86 -1.66
C SER A 91 0.10 15.31 -0.23
N ILE A 92 -0.64 14.81 0.74
CA ILE A 92 -0.31 14.88 2.16
C ILE A 92 0.42 13.62 2.65
N LEU A 93 0.63 12.66 1.75
CA LEU A 93 1.26 11.39 2.03
C LEU A 93 2.69 11.34 1.47
N ASN A 94 3.47 10.50 2.11
CA ASN A 94 4.77 10.05 1.62
C ASN A 94 4.71 8.56 1.30
N ILE A 95 5.36 8.13 0.21
CA ILE A 95 5.55 6.72 -0.15
C ILE A 95 7.05 6.45 -0.22
N GLU A 96 7.55 5.58 0.66
CA GLU A 96 8.98 5.25 0.77
C GLU A 96 9.20 3.75 0.70
N ALA A 97 10.22 3.34 -0.07
CA ALA A 97 10.67 1.95 -0.15
C ALA A 97 11.42 1.53 1.12
N LEU A 98 10.97 0.49 1.80
CA LEU A 98 11.60 -0.04 3.02
C LEU A 98 12.72 -1.03 2.75
N MET A 99 12.78 -1.53 1.53
CA MET A 99 13.81 -2.42 0.99
C MET A 99 13.93 -2.20 -0.52
N ASP A 100 14.96 -2.77 -1.16
CA ASP A 100 15.05 -2.77 -2.61
C ASP A 100 13.76 -3.40 -3.18
N SER A 101 13.09 -2.70 -4.08
CA SER A 101 11.72 -3.01 -4.50
C SER A 101 11.54 -2.83 -6.00
N LYS A 102 10.57 -3.58 -6.56
CA LYS A 102 10.16 -3.50 -7.97
C LYS A 102 8.67 -3.21 -8.07
N VAL A 103 8.32 -2.24 -8.90
CA VAL A 103 6.94 -1.78 -9.08
C VAL A 103 6.63 -1.65 -10.57
N LEU A 104 5.46 -2.12 -10.98
CA LEU A 104 4.88 -1.76 -12.27
C LEU A 104 4.08 -0.47 -12.07
N MET A 105 4.47 0.60 -12.72
CA MET A 105 3.82 1.90 -12.60
C MET A 105 3.05 2.23 -13.88
N ILE A 106 1.84 2.72 -13.70
CA ILE A 106 1.00 3.29 -14.76
C ILE A 106 0.74 4.76 -14.45
N SER A 107 0.81 5.62 -15.47
CA SER A 107 0.47 7.04 -15.30
C SER A 107 -1.04 7.23 -15.16
N LYS A 108 -1.46 8.35 -14.52
CA LYS A 108 -2.88 8.79 -14.47
C LYS A 108 -3.48 8.81 -15.88
N LYS A 109 -2.78 9.45 -16.83
CA LYS A 109 -3.23 9.59 -18.22
C LYS A 109 -3.45 8.22 -18.91
N ASP A 110 -2.50 7.30 -18.78
CA ASP A 110 -2.61 5.99 -19.41
C ASP A 110 -3.72 5.15 -18.77
N LYS A 111 -3.92 5.29 -17.46
CA LYS A 111 -5.01 4.63 -16.74
C LYS A 111 -6.38 5.17 -17.20
N GLU A 112 -6.53 6.48 -17.36
CA GLU A 112 -7.74 7.11 -17.88
C GLU A 112 -8.03 6.63 -19.31
N HIS A 113 -7.01 6.56 -20.16
CA HIS A 113 -7.15 5.98 -21.51
C HIS A 113 -7.61 4.52 -21.49
N LEU A 114 -7.12 3.71 -20.53
CA LEU A 114 -7.62 2.35 -20.37
C LEU A 114 -9.10 2.29 -19.96
N TYR A 115 -9.59 3.23 -19.18
CA TYR A 115 -11.00 3.30 -18.85
C TYR A 115 -11.89 3.57 -20.07
N GLU A 116 -11.45 4.48 -20.95
CA GLU A 116 -12.17 4.79 -22.19
C GLU A 116 -12.19 3.64 -23.19
N THR A 117 -11.09 2.89 -23.28
CA THR A 117 -10.91 1.84 -24.30
C THR A 117 -11.31 0.44 -23.83
N MET A 118 -11.31 0.20 -22.51
CA MET A 118 -11.58 -1.10 -21.89
C MET A 118 -12.51 -0.94 -20.67
N PRO A 119 -13.84 -0.91 -20.83
CA PRO A 119 -14.78 -0.68 -19.70
C PRO A 119 -14.64 -1.66 -18.53
N GLN A 120 -14.15 -2.90 -18.78
CA GLN A 120 -13.87 -3.87 -17.73
C GLN A 120 -12.74 -3.40 -16.79
N ILE A 121 -11.84 -2.51 -17.23
CA ILE A 121 -10.78 -1.97 -16.39
C ILE A 121 -11.34 -0.95 -15.39
N GLU A 122 -12.33 -0.15 -15.77
CA GLU A 122 -13.06 0.69 -14.83
C GLU A 122 -13.73 -0.15 -13.73
N LYS A 123 -14.39 -1.25 -14.11
CA LYS A 123 -14.96 -2.21 -13.16
C LYS A 123 -13.90 -2.77 -12.21
N LEU A 124 -12.71 -3.14 -12.71
CA LEU A 124 -11.59 -3.63 -11.91
C LEU A 124 -11.23 -2.62 -10.81
N PHE A 125 -10.88 -1.38 -11.21
CA PHE A 125 -10.45 -0.37 -10.26
C PHE A 125 -11.55 0.07 -9.31
N ARG A 126 -12.81 0.11 -9.75
CA ARG A 126 -13.96 0.35 -8.87
C ARG A 126 -14.06 -0.72 -7.77
N ILE A 127 -13.94 -2.00 -8.11
CA ILE A 127 -13.97 -3.09 -7.12
C ILE A 127 -12.78 -2.98 -6.17
N MET A 128 -11.58 -2.71 -6.69
CA MET A 128 -10.37 -2.54 -5.87
C MET A 128 -10.51 -1.36 -4.89
N ASN A 129 -11.04 -0.22 -5.34
CA ASN A 129 -11.29 0.94 -4.49
C ASN A 129 -12.34 0.64 -3.40
N GLN A 130 -13.40 -0.12 -3.71
CA GLN A 130 -14.36 -0.58 -2.72
C GLN A 130 -13.71 -1.47 -1.66
N GLN A 131 -12.83 -2.41 -2.07
CA GLN A 131 -12.09 -3.26 -1.14
C GLN A 131 -11.11 -2.44 -0.26
N SER A 132 -10.47 -1.44 -0.85
CA SER A 132 -9.61 -0.50 -0.12
C SER A 132 -10.41 0.29 0.92
N SER A 133 -11.60 0.81 0.57
CA SER A 133 -12.50 1.49 1.50
C SER A 133 -12.89 0.59 2.67
N VAL A 134 -13.24 -0.67 2.41
CA VAL A 134 -13.54 -1.66 3.48
C VAL A 134 -12.31 -1.88 4.37
N ALA A 135 -11.12 -1.98 3.79
CA ALA A 135 -9.88 -2.15 4.55
C ALA A 135 -9.59 -0.93 5.45
N LEU A 136 -9.83 0.29 4.94
CA LEU A 136 -9.69 1.53 5.71
C LEU A 136 -10.73 1.62 6.84
N GLN A 137 -11.99 1.26 6.62
CA GLN A 137 -13.02 1.19 7.66
C GLN A 137 -12.61 0.20 8.78
N ARG A 138 -12.15 -0.99 8.43
CA ARG A 138 -11.65 -1.98 9.39
C ARG A 138 -10.43 -1.44 10.17
N ARG A 139 -9.57 -0.68 9.50
CA ARG A 139 -8.41 -0.03 10.11
C ARG A 139 -8.84 1.01 11.14
N ILE A 140 -9.81 1.88 10.82
CA ILE A 140 -10.35 2.87 11.74
C ILE A 140 -10.97 2.18 12.96
N LEU A 141 -11.83 1.16 12.75
CA LEU A 141 -12.45 0.40 13.84
C LEU A 141 -11.40 -0.28 14.73
N SER A 142 -10.31 -0.78 14.14
CA SER A 142 -9.22 -1.39 14.90
C SER A 142 -8.48 -0.35 15.75
N LEU A 143 -8.19 0.83 15.20
CA LEU A 143 -7.49 1.91 15.92
C LEU A 143 -8.32 2.47 17.08
N THR A 144 -9.65 2.61 16.89
CA THR A 144 -10.54 3.23 17.86
C THR A 144 -11.11 2.26 18.89
N GLY A 145 -11.34 1.00 18.51
CA GLY A 145 -12.08 0.02 19.33
C GLY A 145 -11.24 -1.11 19.91
N LYS A 146 -9.95 -1.25 19.53
CA LYS A 146 -9.13 -2.38 19.98
C LYS A 146 -7.93 -1.93 20.81
N THR A 147 -7.54 -2.80 21.76
CA THR A 147 -6.30 -2.59 22.52
C THR A 147 -5.07 -2.72 21.61
N ALA A 148 -3.96 -2.13 22.02
CA ALA A 148 -2.71 -2.18 21.25
C ALA A 148 -2.20 -3.62 21.06
N ASP A 149 -2.41 -4.53 22.01
CA ASP A 149 -2.08 -5.94 21.90
C ASP A 149 -2.86 -6.61 20.77
N LYS A 150 -4.18 -6.39 20.72
CA LYS A 150 -5.03 -6.92 19.64
C LYS A 150 -4.61 -6.35 18.28
N ARG A 151 -4.31 -5.05 18.19
CA ARG A 151 -3.81 -4.44 16.96
C ARG A 151 -2.46 -5.03 16.52
N TYR A 152 -1.58 -5.34 17.47
CA TYR A 152 -0.30 -5.97 17.15
C TYR A 152 -0.48 -7.41 16.62
N LEU A 153 -1.37 -8.20 17.23
CA LEU A 153 -1.69 -9.54 16.73
C LEU A 153 -2.30 -9.49 15.32
N GLU A 154 -3.19 -8.54 15.05
CA GLU A 154 -3.75 -8.31 13.71
C GLU A 154 -2.69 -7.89 12.70
N PHE A 155 -1.71 -7.07 13.12
CA PHE A 155 -0.57 -6.72 12.28
C PHE A 155 0.25 -7.96 11.88
N LEU A 156 0.55 -8.85 12.82
CA LEU A 156 1.28 -10.09 12.55
C LEU A 156 0.52 -11.02 11.57
N GLN A 157 -0.81 -11.08 11.70
CA GLN A 157 -1.67 -11.85 10.80
C GLN A 157 -1.74 -11.23 9.39
N LYS A 158 -1.85 -9.91 9.32
CA LYS A 158 -1.97 -9.17 8.06
C LYS A 158 -0.67 -9.15 7.25
N TYR A 159 0.47 -9.11 7.94
CA TYR A 159 1.80 -8.99 7.35
C TYR A 159 2.74 -10.10 7.86
N PRO A 160 2.52 -11.37 7.46
CA PRO A 160 3.35 -12.48 7.93
C PRO A 160 4.83 -12.26 7.61
N GLY A 161 5.69 -12.36 8.63
CA GLY A 161 7.14 -12.21 8.49
C GLY A 161 7.63 -10.77 8.25
N LEU A 162 6.77 -9.80 8.02
CA LEU A 162 7.19 -8.41 7.78
C LEU A 162 7.79 -7.77 9.03
N GLU A 163 7.32 -8.15 10.22
CA GLU A 163 7.84 -7.67 11.50
C GLU A 163 9.37 -7.79 11.62
N GLN A 164 9.94 -8.87 11.10
CA GLN A 164 11.39 -9.13 11.14
C GLN A 164 12.18 -8.20 10.22
N LYS A 165 11.53 -7.59 9.24
CA LYS A 165 12.13 -6.71 8.24
C LYS A 165 11.96 -5.22 8.58
N LEU A 166 11.09 -4.90 9.56
CA LEU A 166 10.78 -3.55 9.99
C LEU A 166 11.50 -3.18 11.28
N THR A 167 11.77 -1.89 11.46
CA THR A 167 12.19 -1.37 12.76
C THR A 167 11.03 -1.35 13.75
N GLN A 168 11.31 -1.41 15.05
CA GLN A 168 10.28 -1.25 16.08
C GLN A 168 9.51 0.07 15.96
N GLN A 169 10.20 1.14 15.56
CA GLN A 169 9.59 2.44 15.33
C GLN A 169 8.56 2.42 14.20
N GLN A 170 8.86 1.74 13.09
CA GLN A 170 7.92 1.59 11.97
C GLN A 170 6.67 0.79 12.37
N VAL A 171 6.84 -0.31 13.11
CA VAL A 171 5.70 -1.09 13.62
C VAL A 171 4.89 -0.28 14.62
N ALA A 172 5.54 0.43 15.54
CA ALA A 172 4.87 1.27 16.54
C ALA A 172 4.09 2.42 15.87
N SER A 173 4.67 3.08 14.87
CA SER A 173 4.00 4.11 14.05
C SER A 173 2.74 3.56 13.39
N TYR A 174 2.81 2.36 12.78
CA TYR A 174 1.63 1.70 12.22
C TYR A 174 0.57 1.41 13.28
N LEU A 175 0.95 0.98 14.47
CA LEU A 175 0.02 0.65 15.56
C LEU A 175 -0.53 1.90 16.29
N GLY A 176 0.01 3.09 16.04
CA GLY A 176 -0.37 4.31 16.74
C GLY A 176 0.02 4.28 18.22
N ILE A 177 1.22 3.77 18.53
CA ILE A 177 1.78 3.66 19.89
C ILE A 177 3.27 4.04 19.87
N THR A 178 3.86 4.20 21.07
CA THR A 178 5.31 4.39 21.18
C THR A 178 6.08 3.08 21.04
N HIS A 179 7.34 3.15 20.66
CA HIS A 179 8.18 1.95 20.49
C HIS A 179 8.49 1.27 21.85
N GLU A 180 8.53 2.03 22.96
CA GLU A 180 8.67 1.48 24.31
C GLU A 180 7.44 0.66 24.69
N PHE A 181 6.24 1.15 24.33
CA PHE A 181 5.01 0.42 24.61
C PHE A 181 4.90 -0.85 23.74
N LEU A 182 5.32 -0.79 22.48
CA LEU A 182 5.44 -1.98 21.63
C LEU A 182 6.37 -3.03 22.22
N SER A 183 7.53 -2.61 22.77
CA SER A 183 8.47 -3.50 23.46
C SER A 183 7.82 -4.26 24.63
N LYS A 184 7.00 -3.56 25.43
CA LYS A 184 6.24 -4.17 26.55
C LYS A 184 5.21 -5.19 26.04
N ILE A 185 4.48 -4.87 24.96
CA ILE A 185 3.52 -5.78 24.33
C ILE A 185 4.23 -7.06 23.84
N ARG A 186 5.32 -6.92 23.11
CA ARG A 186 6.10 -8.06 22.61
C ARG A 186 6.59 -8.98 23.73
N LYS A 187 7.11 -8.41 24.81
CA LYS A 187 7.55 -9.18 25.98
C LYS A 187 6.38 -9.95 26.61
N ARG A 188 5.22 -9.32 26.77
CA ARG A 188 4.02 -9.96 27.35
C ARG A 188 3.55 -11.14 26.49
N ILE A 189 3.38 -10.92 25.19
CA ILE A 189 2.91 -11.96 24.26
C ILE A 189 3.92 -13.12 24.16
N SER A 190 5.23 -12.87 24.31
CA SER A 190 6.25 -13.92 24.31
C SER A 190 6.22 -14.81 25.55
N LEU A 191 5.69 -14.30 26.69
CA LEU A 191 5.56 -15.05 27.94
C LEU A 191 4.27 -15.86 28.01
N GLU A 192 3.30 -15.59 27.14
CA GLU A 192 2.01 -16.30 27.07
C GLU A 192 2.03 -17.47 26.07
N LYS A 193 3.15 -17.68 25.37
CA LYS A 193 3.41 -18.83 24.47
C LYS A 193 4.26 -19.89 25.16
#